data_856a8c32d369a06d845e799b5b053207
#
_entry.id   856a8c32d369a06d845e799b5b053207
#
_cell.length_a   1.000
_cell.length_b   1.000
_cell.length_c   1.000
_cell.angle_alpha   90.00
_cell.angle_beta   90.00
_cell.angle_gamma   90.00
#
_symmetry.space_group_name_H-M   'P 1'
#
loop_
_entity.id
_entity.type
_entity.pdbx_description
1 polymer ?
#
loop_
_entity_poly.entity_id
_entity_poly.type
_entity_poly.pdbx_seq_one_letter_code
_entity_poly.pdbx_strand_id
1 'polypeptide(L)'
;MTKSRRRGFTLIELIAVLVIMAIIALIVTPLVMSIIRKAKISARKRSVDAYGRSVELAIASYLLDTGTFPTNEQLPNLQIEYSGSNVVCNVMAMKENGGLYLSECKVNNVEVKDSKTEDGWYHYGTRDLTNEEYVDMYGDALKTASLAYYNTNGNPVEDYTTLTLDYKGKPVTCDVTVNYNGTIYLTKCKVNNVDVTSDTEDGYYHYGSIVNPPAVQSLLAKANPVSITNYTDGNTGEMYTFEHPATKQTPALTDYRYIGAAPNNYITFNNELWRIIGVFTVEDGNGNTEQRIKIVRNEKLSSDMVWHSILLNEWSTATLNTYLNGQYYNGLVEASKNMVTDTKYYLGGSPSSAGSAEGNYNWERGTIVYNSDRSISWNGKIALIYPSDYSYTYALGVDNTCYTNGYNCFAGKGGKPTNGWIYNTNSNFHQWLLSPCMANKSCVFNLDSLGDVYAGAGVTSSYGVRPSLYLVSNIKIDSGDGSEQNPYQLSL
;
A
#
# COMPACT_ATOMS: atom_id res chain seq x y z
N MET A 1 45.48 -33.13 -23.12
CA MET A 1 45.22 -31.68 -23.27
C MET A 1 44.22 -31.48 -24.40
N THR A 2 42.94 -31.35 -24.02
CA THR A 2 41.84 -31.13 -24.99
C THR A 2 41.73 -29.64 -25.28
N LYS A 3 42.05 -29.23 -26.48
CA LYS A 3 41.86 -27.85 -26.98
C LYS A 3 40.37 -27.53 -27.08
N SER A 4 39.86 -26.71 -26.17
CA SER A 4 38.52 -26.11 -26.27
C SER A 4 38.47 -25.24 -27.53
N ARG A 5 37.70 -25.67 -28.54
CA ARG A 5 37.36 -24.83 -29.70
C ARG A 5 36.40 -23.73 -29.22
N ARG A 6 36.88 -22.49 -29.16
CA ARG A 6 36.02 -21.29 -29.02
C ARG A 6 35.17 -21.21 -30.30
N ARG A 7 33.87 -21.38 -30.19
CA ARG A 7 32.93 -21.09 -31.27
C ARG A 7 32.90 -19.58 -31.46
N GLY A 8 33.39 -19.12 -32.62
CA GLY A 8 33.21 -17.70 -33.01
C GLY A 8 31.76 -17.45 -33.45
N PHE A 9 31.30 -16.24 -33.25
CA PHE A 9 30.00 -15.82 -33.77
C PHE A 9 29.94 -15.90 -35.27
N THR A 10 28.83 -16.37 -35.82
CA THR A 10 28.59 -16.34 -37.27
C THR A 10 28.26 -14.90 -37.71
N LEU A 11 28.57 -14.56 -38.95
CA LEU A 11 28.26 -13.25 -39.52
C LEU A 11 26.75 -12.92 -39.41
N ILE A 12 25.88 -13.93 -39.53
CA ILE A 12 24.46 -13.77 -39.48
C ILE A 12 23.96 -13.44 -38.05
N GLU A 13 24.59 -14.06 -37.03
CA GLU A 13 24.29 -13.73 -35.62
C GLU A 13 24.71 -12.29 -35.28
N LEU A 14 25.84 -11.84 -35.80
CA LEU A 14 26.31 -10.47 -35.62
C LEU A 14 25.35 -9.45 -36.27
N ILE A 15 24.92 -9.72 -37.51
CA ILE A 15 23.98 -8.87 -38.23
C ILE A 15 22.63 -8.84 -37.52
N ALA A 16 22.11 -9.98 -37.03
CA ALA A 16 20.87 -10.03 -36.30
C ALA A 16 20.91 -9.17 -35.00
N VAL A 17 22.01 -9.25 -34.26
CA VAL A 17 22.21 -8.42 -33.06
C VAL A 17 22.26 -6.92 -33.41
N LEU A 18 22.98 -6.57 -34.49
CA LEU A 18 23.06 -5.16 -34.93
C LEU A 18 21.70 -4.61 -35.35
N VAL A 19 20.87 -5.40 -36.04
CA VAL A 19 19.51 -4.99 -36.44
C VAL A 19 18.62 -4.81 -35.22
N ILE A 20 18.65 -5.73 -34.27
CA ILE A 20 17.87 -5.62 -33.03
C ILE A 20 18.31 -4.38 -32.23
N MET A 21 19.62 -4.15 -32.10
CA MET A 21 20.16 -2.96 -31.42
C MET A 21 19.73 -1.66 -32.12
N ALA A 22 19.73 -1.65 -33.46
CA ALA A 22 19.26 -0.49 -34.21
C ALA A 22 17.77 -0.20 -34.00
N ILE A 23 16.92 -1.23 -33.97
CA ILE A 23 15.48 -1.08 -33.72
C ILE A 23 15.23 -0.58 -32.28
N ILE A 24 15.92 -1.14 -31.28
CA ILE A 24 15.81 -0.69 -29.89
C ILE A 24 16.25 0.77 -29.77
N ALA A 25 17.37 1.15 -30.37
CA ALA A 25 17.86 2.53 -30.34
C ALA A 25 16.86 3.51 -30.97
N LEU A 26 16.19 3.11 -32.05
CA LEU A 26 15.23 3.93 -32.77
C LEU A 26 13.94 4.20 -31.95
N ILE A 27 13.52 3.25 -31.11
CA ILE A 27 12.33 3.37 -30.25
C ILE A 27 12.69 4.10 -28.94
N VAL A 28 13.81 3.74 -28.30
CA VAL A 28 14.18 4.24 -26.97
C VAL A 28 14.72 5.67 -27.02
N THR A 29 15.43 6.05 -28.07
CA THR A 29 16.05 7.39 -28.17
C THR A 29 15.04 8.54 -28.06
N PRO A 30 13.89 8.56 -28.76
CA PRO A 30 12.91 9.65 -28.63
C PRO A 30 12.31 9.73 -27.22
N LEU A 31 12.04 8.60 -26.59
CA LEU A 31 11.49 8.51 -25.23
C LEU A 31 12.46 9.09 -24.20
N VAL A 32 13.71 8.63 -24.24
CA VAL A 32 14.78 9.13 -23.34
C VAL A 32 15.03 10.63 -23.55
N MET A 33 15.06 11.09 -24.80
CA MET A 33 15.20 12.53 -25.12
C MET A 33 14.06 13.37 -24.55
N SER A 34 12.83 12.87 -24.58
CA SER A 34 11.67 13.52 -23.97
C SER A 34 11.83 13.65 -22.44
N ILE A 35 12.23 12.58 -21.78
CA ILE A 35 12.46 12.56 -20.32
C ILE A 35 13.58 13.54 -19.94
N ILE A 36 14.70 13.51 -20.66
CA ILE A 36 15.84 14.43 -20.43
C ILE A 36 15.40 15.88 -20.63
N ARG A 37 14.59 16.17 -21.67
CA ARG A 37 14.08 17.52 -21.90
C ARG A 37 13.21 17.99 -20.75
N LYS A 38 12.25 17.17 -20.28
CA LYS A 38 11.39 17.48 -19.13
C LYS A 38 12.22 17.70 -17.85
N ALA A 39 13.21 16.84 -17.58
CA ALA A 39 14.11 16.99 -16.44
C ALA A 39 14.91 18.28 -16.47
N LYS A 40 15.43 18.67 -17.65
CA LYS A 40 16.17 19.94 -17.83
C LYS A 40 15.27 21.16 -17.61
N ILE A 41 14.03 21.16 -18.10
CA ILE A 41 13.05 22.23 -17.86
C ILE A 41 12.77 22.35 -16.37
N SER A 42 12.46 21.25 -15.69
CA SER A 42 12.19 21.25 -14.25
C SER A 42 13.39 21.69 -13.41
N ALA A 43 14.61 21.33 -13.82
CA ALA A 43 15.83 21.76 -13.14
C ALA A 43 16.03 23.29 -13.25
N ARG A 44 15.78 23.87 -14.42
CA ARG A 44 15.87 25.32 -14.61
C ARG A 44 14.83 26.07 -13.78
N LYS A 45 13.58 25.59 -13.74
CA LYS A 45 12.54 26.19 -12.88
C LYS A 45 12.98 26.23 -11.43
N ARG A 46 13.48 25.10 -10.89
CA ARG A 46 14.01 25.04 -9.52
C ARG A 46 15.17 26.01 -9.28
N SER A 47 16.01 26.24 -10.29
CA SER A 47 17.11 27.23 -10.16
C SER A 47 16.57 28.64 -10.03
N VAL A 48 15.52 29.01 -10.78
CA VAL A 48 14.86 30.32 -10.66
C VAL A 48 14.15 30.45 -9.31
N ASP A 49 13.47 29.38 -8.86
CA ASP A 49 12.82 29.36 -7.53
C ASP A 49 13.85 29.56 -6.39
N ALA A 50 14.99 28.88 -6.47
CA ALA A 50 16.05 29.04 -5.48
C ALA A 50 16.65 30.45 -5.50
N TYR A 51 16.86 31.01 -6.70
CA TYR A 51 17.33 32.39 -6.86
C TYR A 51 16.32 33.39 -6.29
N GLY A 52 15.02 33.23 -6.58
CA GLY A 52 13.97 34.08 -6.04
C GLY A 52 13.93 34.10 -4.52
N ARG A 53 14.08 32.95 -3.88
CA ARG A 53 14.19 32.88 -2.41
C ARG A 53 15.42 33.63 -1.88
N SER A 54 16.53 33.59 -2.59
CA SER A 54 17.72 34.37 -2.20
C SER A 54 17.47 35.88 -2.35
N VAL A 55 16.70 36.30 -3.34
CA VAL A 55 16.26 37.71 -3.49
C VAL A 55 15.35 38.10 -2.33
N GLU A 56 14.39 37.25 -1.94
CA GLU A 56 13.53 37.51 -0.77
C GLU A 56 14.33 37.68 0.52
N LEU A 57 15.34 36.83 0.74
CA LEU A 57 16.23 36.96 1.90
C LEU A 57 17.01 38.27 1.86
N ALA A 58 17.50 38.68 0.69
CA ALA A 58 18.19 39.96 0.55
C ALA A 58 17.25 41.15 0.81
N ILE A 59 15.97 41.06 0.37
CA ILE A 59 14.97 42.08 0.68
C ILE A 59 14.65 42.10 2.18
N ALA A 60 14.53 40.94 2.82
CA ALA A 60 14.30 40.86 4.26
C ALA A 60 15.46 41.46 5.06
N SER A 61 16.71 41.19 4.65
CA SER A 61 17.88 41.78 5.26
C SER A 61 17.86 43.33 5.10
N TYR A 62 17.58 43.81 3.90
CA TYR A 62 17.45 45.24 3.61
C TYR A 62 16.39 45.91 4.51
N LEU A 63 15.21 45.25 4.64
CA LEU A 63 14.14 45.73 5.51
C LEU A 63 14.55 45.80 6.99
N LEU A 64 15.31 44.81 7.45
CA LEU A 64 15.85 44.80 8.83
C LEU A 64 16.85 45.93 9.05
N ASP A 65 17.68 46.25 8.06
CA ASP A 65 18.71 47.24 8.15
C ASP A 65 18.17 48.66 7.99
N THR A 66 17.16 48.86 7.16
CA THR A 66 16.65 50.21 6.78
C THR A 66 15.28 50.56 7.34
N GLY A 67 14.55 49.56 7.83
CA GLY A 67 13.16 49.70 8.29
C GLY A 67 12.12 49.89 7.18
N THR A 68 12.54 49.86 5.90
CA THR A 68 11.64 50.07 4.73
C THR A 68 11.93 49.03 3.64
N PHE A 69 10.92 48.69 2.84
CA PHE A 69 11.11 47.83 1.66
C PHE A 69 11.90 48.55 0.57
N PRO A 70 12.78 47.84 -0.16
CA PRO A 70 13.50 48.43 -1.28
C PRO A 70 12.56 48.82 -2.37
N THR A 71 12.78 49.94 -3.03
CA THR A 71 12.08 50.36 -4.25
C THR A 71 12.50 49.52 -5.45
N ASN A 72 11.72 49.52 -6.53
CA ASN A 72 12.08 48.81 -7.76
C ASN A 72 13.44 49.23 -8.34
N GLU A 73 13.86 50.49 -8.11
CA GLU A 73 15.18 50.98 -8.50
C GLU A 73 16.32 50.44 -7.64
N GLN A 74 16.03 50.09 -6.40
CA GLN A 74 16.99 49.56 -5.45
C GLN A 74 17.15 48.05 -5.53
N LEU A 75 16.15 47.32 -6.01
CA LEU A 75 16.18 45.85 -6.12
C LEU A 75 17.40 45.31 -6.89
N PRO A 76 17.83 45.87 -8.03
CA PRO A 76 18.98 45.38 -8.77
C PRO A 76 20.34 45.57 -8.02
N ASN A 77 20.37 46.42 -6.98
CA ASN A 77 21.56 46.74 -6.21
C ASN A 77 21.66 45.91 -4.91
N LEU A 78 20.67 45.07 -4.61
CA LEU A 78 20.70 44.19 -3.45
C LEU A 78 21.83 43.16 -3.57
N GLN A 79 22.50 42.90 -2.49
CA GLN A 79 23.49 41.82 -2.42
C GLN A 79 22.75 40.49 -2.25
N ILE A 80 22.65 39.73 -3.34
CA ILE A 80 21.96 38.45 -3.36
C ILE A 80 22.96 37.33 -3.18
N GLU A 81 22.94 36.68 -2.03
CA GLU A 81 23.72 35.48 -1.77
C GLU A 81 23.07 34.26 -2.40
N TYR A 82 23.48 33.89 -3.60
CA TYR A 82 22.99 32.72 -4.31
C TYR A 82 24.14 31.85 -4.81
N SER A 83 24.14 30.59 -4.38
CA SER A 83 25.14 29.61 -4.80
C SER A 83 24.42 28.52 -5.65
N GLY A 84 24.33 28.71 -6.96
CA GLY A 84 23.65 27.78 -7.86
C GLY A 84 24.04 27.97 -9.32
N SER A 85 23.21 27.48 -10.22
CA SER A 85 23.36 27.75 -11.65
C SER A 85 23.26 29.26 -11.89
N ASN A 86 23.99 29.77 -12.89
CA ASN A 86 23.90 31.19 -13.24
C ASN A 86 22.46 31.54 -13.64
N VAL A 87 21.76 32.29 -12.79
CA VAL A 87 20.39 32.78 -13.03
C VAL A 87 20.43 34.29 -13.21
N VAL A 88 19.83 34.74 -14.29
CA VAL A 88 19.67 36.17 -14.61
C VAL A 88 18.21 36.41 -14.97
N CYS A 89 17.57 37.34 -14.23
CA CYS A 89 16.22 37.81 -14.52
C CYS A 89 16.30 39.29 -14.93
N ASN A 90 15.64 39.69 -16.03
CA ASN A 90 15.74 41.05 -16.57
C ASN A 90 14.93 42.07 -15.78
N VAL A 91 13.82 41.62 -15.17
CA VAL A 91 12.92 42.55 -14.47
C VAL A 91 12.59 41.96 -13.11
N MET A 92 12.80 42.73 -12.07
CA MET A 92 12.32 42.49 -10.71
C MET A 92 11.41 43.67 -10.35
N ALA A 93 10.20 43.35 -9.89
CA ALA A 93 9.26 44.35 -9.43
C ALA A 93 8.63 43.94 -8.12
N MET A 94 8.44 44.92 -7.22
CA MET A 94 7.65 44.73 -6.01
C MET A 94 6.29 45.37 -6.19
N LYS A 95 5.25 44.65 -5.75
CA LYS A 95 3.92 45.24 -5.62
C LYS A 95 3.80 45.93 -4.23
N GLU A 96 2.79 46.82 -4.13
CA GLU A 96 2.48 47.55 -2.91
C GLU A 96 2.26 46.62 -1.68
N ASN A 97 1.86 45.37 -1.91
CA ASN A 97 1.69 44.36 -0.89
C ASN A 97 2.96 43.56 -0.51
N GLY A 98 4.11 43.93 -1.05
CA GLY A 98 5.39 43.26 -0.80
C GLY A 98 5.66 42.03 -1.67
N GLY A 99 4.82 41.71 -2.64
CA GLY A 99 5.05 40.61 -3.58
C GLY A 99 6.21 40.89 -4.54
N LEU A 100 7.10 39.92 -4.71
CA LEU A 100 8.22 39.99 -5.66
C LEU A 100 7.86 39.27 -6.96
N TYR A 101 8.19 39.93 -8.08
CA TYR A 101 8.02 39.34 -9.40
C TYR A 101 9.37 39.26 -10.12
N LEU A 102 9.70 38.08 -10.62
CA LEU A 102 10.84 37.82 -11.49
C LEU A 102 10.34 37.46 -12.90
N SER A 103 10.82 38.17 -13.91
CA SER A 103 10.44 37.93 -15.30
C SER A 103 11.66 37.74 -16.21
N GLU A 104 11.43 37.20 -17.40
CA GLU A 104 12.46 36.97 -18.44
C GLU A 104 13.72 36.22 -17.91
N CYS A 105 13.50 35.28 -17.00
CA CYS A 105 14.59 34.59 -16.36
C CYS A 105 15.32 33.63 -17.29
N LYS A 106 16.66 33.65 -17.22
CA LYS A 106 17.56 32.73 -17.93
C LYS A 106 18.39 31.96 -16.94
N VAL A 107 18.55 30.66 -17.17
CA VAL A 107 19.44 29.78 -16.40
C VAL A 107 20.54 29.31 -17.34
N ASN A 108 21.79 29.64 -17.02
CA ASN A 108 22.94 29.38 -17.90
C ASN A 108 22.69 29.89 -19.34
N ASN A 109 22.19 31.08 -19.49
CA ASN A 109 21.81 31.74 -20.73
C ASN A 109 20.66 31.08 -21.52
N VAL A 110 19.96 30.14 -20.94
CA VAL A 110 18.78 29.50 -21.54
C VAL A 110 17.52 30.04 -20.89
N GLU A 111 16.66 30.64 -21.69
CA GLU A 111 15.37 31.20 -21.27
C GLU A 111 14.48 30.11 -20.61
N VAL A 112 13.79 30.46 -19.51
CA VAL A 112 12.83 29.62 -18.83
C VAL A 112 11.43 30.00 -19.30
N LYS A 113 10.92 29.28 -20.31
CA LYS A 113 9.69 29.65 -21.07
C LYS A 113 8.37 29.25 -20.44
N ASP A 114 8.39 28.29 -19.48
CA ASP A 114 7.14 27.75 -18.94
C ASP A 114 6.93 28.20 -17.49
N SER A 115 6.64 29.48 -17.27
CA SER A 115 6.04 29.87 -15.99
C SER A 115 4.58 29.44 -15.98
N LYS A 116 4.15 28.73 -14.91
CA LYS A 116 2.71 28.40 -14.72
C LYS A 116 1.89 29.56 -14.17
N THR A 117 2.44 30.76 -14.12
CA THR A 117 1.70 31.93 -13.71
C THR A 117 0.91 32.47 -14.92
N GLU A 118 -0.36 32.73 -14.75
CA GLU A 118 -1.25 33.22 -15.82
C GLU A 118 -0.73 34.51 -16.46
N ASP A 119 0.05 35.31 -15.71
CA ASP A 119 0.67 36.56 -16.17
C ASP A 119 2.10 36.40 -16.71
N GLY A 120 2.66 35.19 -16.72
CA GLY A 120 4.00 34.92 -17.24
C GLY A 120 5.15 35.29 -16.30
N TRP A 121 4.87 35.59 -15.02
CA TRP A 121 5.87 36.01 -14.04
C TRP A 121 6.12 34.92 -13.00
N TYR A 122 7.35 34.86 -12.46
CA TYR A 122 7.66 34.13 -11.22
C TYR A 122 7.33 35.03 -10.04
N HIS A 123 6.49 34.54 -9.12
CA HIS A 123 6.04 35.26 -7.94
C HIS A 123 6.76 34.76 -6.70
N TYR A 124 7.35 35.68 -5.95
CA TYR A 124 8.03 35.41 -4.66
C TYR A 124 7.54 36.42 -3.62
N GLY A 125 7.48 35.99 -2.35
CA GLY A 125 6.98 36.81 -1.25
C GLY A 125 5.44 36.72 -1.09
N THR A 126 4.89 37.64 -0.32
CA THR A 126 3.45 37.70 -0.05
C THR A 126 2.69 38.22 -1.28
N ARG A 127 2.37 37.32 -2.21
CA ARG A 127 1.36 37.61 -3.25
C ARG A 127 -0.04 37.44 -2.68
N ASP A 128 -1.04 38.04 -3.34
CA ASP A 128 -2.42 37.65 -3.11
C ASP A 128 -2.59 36.18 -3.50
N LEU A 129 -2.82 35.34 -2.51
CA LEU A 129 -3.10 33.94 -2.73
C LEU A 129 -4.46 33.77 -3.41
N THR A 130 -4.57 32.82 -4.30
CA THR A 130 -5.86 32.41 -4.85
C THR A 130 -6.70 31.77 -3.75
N ASN A 131 -8.00 31.62 -4.00
CA ASN A 131 -8.87 30.96 -3.04
C ASN A 131 -8.49 29.49 -2.86
N GLU A 132 -8.03 28.81 -3.92
CA GLU A 132 -7.53 27.44 -3.88
C GLU A 132 -6.31 27.33 -2.96
N GLU A 133 -5.37 28.25 -3.06
CA GLU A 133 -4.18 28.27 -2.20
C GLU A 133 -4.50 28.54 -0.73
N TYR A 134 -5.54 29.35 -0.44
CA TYR A 134 -6.01 29.47 0.93
C TYR A 134 -6.61 28.16 1.46
N VAL A 135 -7.31 27.41 0.63
CA VAL A 135 -7.82 26.07 1.00
C VAL A 135 -6.66 25.10 1.22
N ASP A 136 -5.62 25.14 0.37
CA ASP A 136 -4.40 24.31 0.53
C ASP A 136 -3.71 24.60 1.85
N MET A 137 -3.47 25.85 2.18
CA MET A 137 -2.86 26.25 3.44
C MET A 137 -3.71 25.84 4.66
N TYR A 138 -5.03 25.95 4.56
CA TYR A 138 -5.96 25.53 5.61
C TYR A 138 -5.87 24.00 5.80
N GLY A 139 -5.87 23.25 4.72
CA GLY A 139 -5.76 21.80 4.72
C GLY A 139 -4.44 21.32 5.32
N ASP A 140 -3.33 21.95 4.98
CA ASP A 140 -2.02 21.63 5.56
C ASP A 140 -1.95 21.91 7.07
N ALA A 141 -2.55 23.01 7.53
CA ALA A 141 -2.67 23.33 8.94
C ALA A 141 -3.54 22.30 9.68
N LEU A 142 -4.67 21.91 9.08
CA LEU A 142 -5.58 20.90 9.61
C LEU A 142 -4.91 19.53 9.69
N LYS A 143 -4.18 19.12 8.66
CA LYS A 143 -3.40 17.90 8.64
C LYS A 143 -2.36 17.86 9.75
N THR A 144 -1.61 18.93 9.91
CA THR A 144 -0.58 19.04 10.95
C THR A 144 -1.17 18.92 12.35
N ALA A 145 -2.27 19.63 12.59
CA ALA A 145 -2.97 19.59 13.89
C ALA A 145 -3.60 18.21 14.17
N SER A 146 -4.17 17.55 13.15
CA SER A 146 -4.74 16.21 13.26
C SER A 146 -3.68 15.16 13.57
N LEU A 147 -2.52 15.23 12.93
CA LEU A 147 -1.40 14.34 13.23
C LEU A 147 -0.85 14.57 14.64
N ALA A 148 -0.74 15.82 15.08
CA ALA A 148 -0.31 16.14 16.45
C ALA A 148 -1.29 15.59 17.48
N TYR A 149 -2.58 15.73 17.22
CA TYR A 149 -3.65 15.15 18.07
C TYR A 149 -3.54 13.62 18.13
N TYR A 150 -3.42 12.95 16.99
CA TYR A 150 -3.28 11.50 16.91
C TYR A 150 -2.05 11.00 17.67
N ASN A 151 -0.90 11.65 17.49
CA ASN A 151 0.32 11.29 18.19
C ASN A 151 0.23 11.45 19.72
N THR A 152 -0.64 12.34 20.18
CA THR A 152 -0.85 12.61 21.62
C THR A 152 -1.89 11.68 22.24
N ASN A 153 -2.97 11.36 21.50
CA ASN A 153 -4.15 10.70 22.06
C ASN A 153 -4.30 9.24 21.58
N GLY A 154 -3.57 8.83 20.53
CA GLY A 154 -3.66 7.49 19.94
C GLY A 154 -4.91 7.23 19.09
N ASN A 155 -5.81 8.20 19.00
CA ASN A 155 -7.08 8.10 18.27
C ASN A 155 -7.20 9.23 17.24
N PRO A 156 -7.88 9.00 16.09
CA PRO A 156 -8.22 10.08 15.16
C PRO A 156 -9.11 11.14 15.83
N VAL A 157 -9.05 12.34 15.27
CA VAL A 157 -9.93 13.43 15.70
C VAL A 157 -11.36 13.16 15.24
N GLU A 158 -12.31 13.17 16.14
CA GLU A 158 -13.74 13.01 15.81
C GLU A 158 -14.38 14.34 15.38
N ASP A 159 -13.97 15.45 16.01
CA ASP A 159 -14.47 16.80 15.69
C ASP A 159 -13.31 17.75 15.39
N TYR A 160 -13.11 18.03 14.12
CA TYR A 160 -12.02 18.88 13.61
C TYR A 160 -12.16 20.34 14.00
N THR A 161 -13.38 20.79 14.38
CA THR A 161 -13.62 22.17 14.82
C THR A 161 -12.97 22.45 16.17
N THR A 162 -12.60 21.41 16.92
CA THR A 162 -11.93 21.51 18.22
C THR A 162 -10.42 21.70 18.12
N LEU A 163 -9.85 21.49 16.94
CA LEU A 163 -8.40 21.62 16.72
C LEU A 163 -7.98 23.10 16.70
N THR A 164 -6.87 23.38 17.38
CA THR A 164 -6.19 24.67 17.23
C THR A 164 -5.29 24.62 16.01
N LEU A 165 -5.62 25.40 14.99
CA LEU A 165 -4.86 25.45 13.74
C LEU A 165 -3.88 26.63 13.74
N ASP A 166 -2.63 26.39 13.35
CA ASP A 166 -1.71 27.47 12.99
C ASP A 166 -1.95 27.88 11.53
N TYR A 167 -3.08 28.56 11.31
CA TYR A 167 -3.51 29.06 10.02
C TYR A 167 -3.67 30.57 10.08
N LYS A 168 -2.99 31.28 9.17
CA LYS A 168 -2.93 32.75 9.12
C LYS A 168 -3.42 33.30 7.78
N GLY A 169 -4.45 32.66 7.19
CA GLY A 169 -5.04 33.08 5.92
C GLY A 169 -6.40 33.74 6.05
N LYS A 170 -7.06 33.95 4.92
CA LYS A 170 -8.48 34.36 4.87
C LYS A 170 -9.34 33.27 5.51
N PRO A 171 -10.50 33.60 6.09
CA PRO A 171 -11.42 32.59 6.64
C PRO A 171 -11.77 31.53 5.60
N VAL A 172 -11.47 30.26 5.91
CA VAL A 172 -11.81 29.09 5.11
C VAL A 172 -12.81 28.25 5.88
N THR A 173 -13.84 27.78 5.20
CA THR A 173 -14.79 26.80 5.71
C THR A 173 -14.93 25.69 4.69
N CYS A 174 -14.82 24.43 5.12
CA CYS A 174 -14.99 23.24 4.30
C CYS A 174 -15.77 22.18 5.06
N ASP A 175 -16.45 21.31 4.32
CA ASP A 175 -16.83 20.02 4.87
C ASP A 175 -15.56 19.15 4.89
N VAL A 176 -15.17 18.71 6.09
CA VAL A 176 -13.98 17.88 6.29
C VAL A 176 -14.40 16.43 6.29
N THR A 177 -13.96 15.69 5.32
CA THR A 177 -14.06 14.22 5.30
C THR A 177 -12.69 13.66 5.58
N VAL A 178 -12.60 12.94 6.66
CA VAL A 178 -11.33 12.47 7.10
C VAL A 178 -11.09 11.10 6.77
N ASN A 179 -9.83 10.89 6.53
CA ASN A 179 -9.40 9.62 6.77
C ASN A 179 -8.28 9.53 7.83
N TYR A 180 -8.35 8.50 8.44
CA TYR A 180 -7.72 7.80 9.51
C TYR A 180 -6.18 7.94 9.65
N ASN A 181 -5.43 8.47 8.74
CA ASN A 181 -3.97 8.56 8.85
C ASN A 181 -3.39 9.88 8.40
N GLY A 182 -4.14 10.92 8.60
CA GLY A 182 -3.70 12.27 8.30
C GLY A 182 -3.91 12.69 6.84
N THR A 183 -4.59 11.88 6.01
CA THR A 183 -5.09 12.35 4.73
C THR A 183 -6.45 13.00 4.96
N ILE A 184 -6.60 14.22 4.51
CA ILE A 184 -7.78 15.04 4.70
C ILE A 184 -8.38 15.36 3.36
N TYR A 185 -9.67 15.08 3.21
CA TYR A 185 -10.46 15.49 2.07
C TYR A 185 -11.29 16.69 2.47
N LEU A 186 -11.15 17.78 1.75
CA LEU A 186 -11.94 18.98 1.95
C LEU A 186 -12.92 19.10 0.79
N THR A 187 -14.20 19.26 1.10
CA THR A 187 -15.26 19.44 0.12
C THR A 187 -16.06 20.71 0.43
N LYS A 188 -16.75 21.23 -0.58
CA LYS A 188 -17.60 22.43 -0.45
C LYS A 188 -16.89 23.61 0.20
N CYS A 189 -15.62 23.78 -0.12
CA CYS A 189 -14.81 24.84 0.48
C CYS A 189 -15.26 26.22 0.06
N LYS A 190 -15.20 27.16 1.01
CA LYS A 190 -15.44 28.58 0.80
C LYS A 190 -14.31 29.39 1.41
N VAL A 191 -13.85 30.40 0.71
CA VAL A 191 -12.91 31.40 1.21
C VAL A 191 -13.64 32.74 1.30
N ASN A 192 -13.74 33.33 2.48
CA ASN A 192 -14.57 34.52 2.70
C ASN A 192 -16.02 34.35 2.18
N ASN A 193 -16.63 33.18 2.39
CA ASN A 193 -17.97 32.80 1.90
C ASN A 193 -18.12 32.72 0.36
N VAL A 194 -17.02 32.74 -0.40
CA VAL A 194 -17.00 32.50 -1.86
C VAL A 194 -16.67 31.04 -2.10
N ASP A 195 -17.51 30.35 -2.87
CA ASP A 195 -17.29 28.94 -3.20
C ASP A 195 -16.00 28.78 -4.00
N VAL A 196 -15.24 27.73 -3.66
CA VAL A 196 -14.00 27.34 -4.34
C VAL A 196 -14.27 26.02 -5.05
N THR A 197 -14.13 26.02 -6.36
CA THR A 197 -14.26 24.79 -7.16
C THR A 197 -12.93 24.08 -7.22
N SER A 198 -12.95 22.77 -6.96
CA SER A 198 -11.77 21.93 -7.06
C SER A 198 -11.40 21.66 -8.52
N ASP A 199 -10.11 21.71 -8.83
CA ASP A 199 -9.57 21.28 -10.14
C ASP A 199 -9.33 19.77 -10.21
N THR A 200 -9.67 19.00 -9.17
CA THR A 200 -9.56 17.55 -9.17
C THR A 200 -10.78 16.94 -9.86
N GLU A 201 -10.57 15.90 -10.67
CA GLU A 201 -11.64 15.23 -11.43
C GLU A 201 -12.76 14.68 -10.55
N ASP A 202 -12.46 14.40 -9.27
CA ASP A 202 -13.42 13.88 -8.28
C ASP A 202 -14.09 14.96 -7.42
N GLY A 203 -13.72 16.24 -7.60
CA GLY A 203 -14.28 17.35 -6.84
C GLY A 203 -13.77 17.51 -5.41
N TYR A 204 -12.68 16.83 -5.03
CA TYR A 204 -12.08 16.90 -3.70
C TYR A 204 -10.71 17.60 -3.73
N TYR A 205 -10.40 18.34 -2.66
CA TYR A 205 -9.04 18.77 -2.37
C TYR A 205 -8.35 17.68 -1.57
N HIS A 206 -7.24 17.15 -2.12
CA HIS A 206 -6.48 16.08 -1.51
C HIS A 206 -5.17 16.63 -0.94
N TYR A 207 -4.99 16.52 0.38
CA TYR A 207 -3.76 16.93 1.06
C TYR A 207 -2.89 15.71 1.36
N GLY A 208 -1.72 15.70 0.77
CA GLY A 208 -0.84 14.53 0.67
C GLY A 208 -0.88 13.97 -0.75
N SER A 209 0.07 13.19 -1.13
CA SER A 209 0.34 12.84 -2.54
C SER A 209 -0.62 11.81 -3.15
N ILE A 210 -1.91 11.77 -2.77
CA ILE A 210 -2.73 10.65 -3.21
C ILE A 210 -4.10 11.10 -3.63
N VAL A 211 -4.38 10.87 -4.88
CA VAL A 211 -5.71 10.94 -5.47
C VAL A 211 -6.63 9.88 -4.84
N ASN A 212 -6.14 8.68 -4.55
CA ASN A 212 -6.83 7.66 -3.76
C ASN A 212 -5.88 7.14 -2.68
N PRO A 213 -6.28 7.07 -1.39
CA PRO A 213 -5.44 6.48 -0.38
C PRO A 213 -5.14 5.01 -0.70
N PRO A 214 -3.98 4.46 -0.28
CA PRO A 214 -3.72 3.05 -0.42
C PRO A 214 -4.90 2.20 0.07
N ALA A 215 -5.15 1.07 -0.59
CA ALA A 215 -6.31 0.21 -0.29
C ALA A 215 -6.39 -0.21 1.17
N VAL A 216 -5.24 -0.40 1.82
CA VAL A 216 -5.16 -0.67 3.27
C VAL A 216 -5.88 0.42 4.06
N GLN A 217 -5.58 1.67 3.78
CA GLN A 217 -6.12 2.82 4.50
C GLN A 217 -7.61 3.02 4.21
N SER A 218 -7.99 2.93 2.93
CA SER A 218 -9.38 3.00 2.51
C SER A 218 -10.22 1.90 3.15
N LEU A 219 -9.66 0.69 3.22
CA LEU A 219 -10.32 -0.47 3.78
C LEU A 219 -10.53 -0.31 5.29
N LEU A 220 -9.47 0.10 6.02
CA LEU A 220 -9.54 0.32 7.47
C LEU A 220 -10.48 1.48 7.81
N ALA A 221 -10.48 2.56 7.04
CA ALA A 221 -11.42 3.67 7.24
C ALA A 221 -12.88 3.25 7.04
N LYS A 222 -13.18 2.42 6.03
CA LYS A 222 -14.54 1.91 5.79
C LYS A 222 -14.96 0.87 6.82
N ALA A 223 -14.07 -0.04 7.18
CA ALA A 223 -14.36 -1.17 8.05
C ALA A 223 -14.33 -0.80 9.55
N ASN A 224 -13.88 0.40 9.90
CA ASN A 224 -13.85 0.94 11.27
C ASN A 224 -13.43 -0.12 12.31
N PRO A 225 -12.17 -0.58 12.32
CA PRO A 225 -11.76 -1.73 13.10
C PRO A 225 -12.06 -1.53 14.60
N VAL A 226 -12.76 -2.50 15.18
CA VAL A 226 -13.07 -2.53 16.60
C VAL A 226 -12.43 -3.73 17.30
N SER A 227 -12.27 -3.68 18.60
CA SER A 227 -11.79 -4.83 19.36
C SER A 227 -12.72 -6.05 19.14
N ILE A 228 -12.15 -7.24 19.06
CA ILE A 228 -12.91 -8.49 18.96
C ILE A 228 -13.89 -8.67 20.12
N THR A 229 -13.63 -8.05 21.27
CA THR A 229 -14.54 -8.06 22.43
C THR A 229 -15.85 -7.35 22.15
N ASN A 230 -15.89 -6.46 21.13
CA ASN A 230 -17.06 -5.71 20.71
C ASN A 230 -17.78 -6.37 19.50
N TYR A 231 -17.47 -7.63 19.20
CA TYR A 231 -18.11 -8.35 18.11
C TYR A 231 -19.63 -8.36 18.27
N THR A 232 -20.31 -8.01 17.18
CA THR A 232 -21.77 -8.08 17.09
C THR A 232 -22.13 -8.99 15.91
N ASP A 233 -22.93 -10.03 16.19
CA ASP A 233 -23.39 -10.94 15.14
C ASP A 233 -24.28 -10.21 14.11
N GLY A 234 -24.06 -10.50 12.84
CA GLY A 234 -24.77 -9.85 11.74
C GLY A 234 -24.14 -8.56 11.22
N ASN A 235 -23.09 -8.03 11.86
CA ASN A 235 -22.32 -6.92 11.29
C ASN A 235 -21.46 -7.43 10.13
N THR A 236 -21.70 -6.90 8.92
CA THR A 236 -21.04 -7.37 7.70
C THR A 236 -19.93 -6.41 7.20
N GLY A 237 -19.88 -5.19 7.72
CA GLY A 237 -18.99 -4.13 7.23
C GLY A 237 -17.70 -3.96 8.04
N GLU A 238 -17.69 -4.38 9.30
CA GLU A 238 -16.58 -4.13 10.21
C GLU A 238 -15.46 -5.15 10.09
N MET A 239 -14.22 -4.69 10.34
CA MET A 239 -13.09 -5.54 10.67
C MET A 239 -12.89 -5.57 12.18
N TYR A 240 -12.20 -6.60 12.63
CA TYR A 240 -11.89 -6.77 14.05
C TYR A 240 -10.38 -6.79 14.28
N THR A 241 -9.97 -6.11 15.34
CA THR A 241 -8.57 -5.96 15.74
C THR A 241 -8.15 -7.12 16.61
N PHE A 242 -7.04 -7.74 16.25
CA PHE A 242 -6.37 -8.78 17.03
C PHE A 242 -4.95 -8.34 17.35
N GLU A 243 -4.65 -8.23 18.63
CA GLU A 243 -3.30 -7.93 19.11
C GLU A 243 -2.57 -9.25 19.40
N HIS A 244 -1.41 -9.40 18.80
CA HIS A 244 -0.57 -10.57 18.94
C HIS A 244 0.70 -10.20 19.72
N PRO A 245 1.06 -10.94 20.79
CA PRO A 245 2.34 -10.76 21.45
C PRO A 245 3.49 -11.11 20.50
N ALA A 246 4.69 -10.68 20.84
CA ALA A 246 5.89 -11.06 20.10
C ALA A 246 6.04 -12.58 20.03
N THR A 247 6.35 -13.09 18.84
CA THR A 247 6.65 -14.51 18.60
C THR A 247 8.17 -14.73 18.47
N LYS A 248 8.60 -15.92 18.06
CA LYS A 248 10.02 -16.18 17.79
C LYS A 248 10.54 -15.51 16.51
N GLN A 249 9.64 -15.19 15.57
CA GLN A 249 10.00 -14.60 14.26
C GLN A 249 9.42 -13.21 14.04
N THR A 250 8.51 -12.73 14.90
CA THR A 250 7.88 -11.41 14.73
C THR A 250 7.88 -10.63 16.06
N PRO A 251 7.98 -9.29 16.03
CA PRO A 251 7.62 -8.46 17.17
C PRO A 251 6.12 -8.61 17.51
N ALA A 252 5.64 -7.91 18.52
CA ALA A 252 4.21 -7.76 18.74
C ALA A 252 3.58 -7.06 17.53
N LEU A 253 2.47 -7.59 17.02
CA LEU A 253 1.78 -7.12 15.81
C LEU A 253 0.29 -7.01 16.05
N THR A 254 -0.35 -6.14 15.27
CA THR A 254 -1.80 -6.00 15.23
C THR A 254 -2.28 -6.40 13.83
N ASP A 255 -3.23 -7.32 13.79
CA ASP A 255 -3.93 -7.73 12.58
C ASP A 255 -5.36 -7.18 12.59
N TYR A 256 -5.87 -6.80 11.42
CA TYR A 256 -7.26 -6.40 11.22
C TYR A 256 -7.92 -7.44 10.32
N ARG A 257 -8.98 -8.10 10.79
CA ARG A 257 -9.54 -9.27 10.10
C ARG A 257 -11.05 -9.17 9.94
N TYR A 258 -11.55 -9.65 8.80
CA TYR A 258 -12.98 -9.91 8.63
C TYR A 258 -13.36 -11.23 9.28
N ILE A 259 -14.39 -11.21 10.10
CA ILE A 259 -14.93 -12.37 10.81
C ILE A 259 -16.45 -12.48 10.62
N GLY A 260 -17.01 -13.63 10.96
CA GLY A 260 -18.43 -13.87 10.87
C GLY A 260 -18.84 -14.67 9.65
N ALA A 261 -20.16 -14.87 9.47
CA ALA A 261 -20.70 -15.74 8.44
C ALA A 261 -20.63 -15.14 7.03
N ALA A 262 -20.85 -13.84 6.88
CA ALA A 262 -20.99 -13.20 5.58
C ALA A 262 -20.53 -11.74 5.58
N PRO A 263 -19.22 -11.46 5.86
CA PRO A 263 -18.73 -10.10 5.80
C PRO A 263 -18.65 -9.57 4.37
N ASN A 264 -18.73 -8.25 4.22
CA ASN A 264 -18.54 -7.53 2.96
C ASN A 264 -17.05 -7.41 2.64
N ASN A 265 -16.43 -8.51 2.29
CA ASN A 265 -14.99 -8.62 2.03
C ASN A 265 -14.65 -9.18 0.64
N TYR A 266 -15.58 -9.08 -0.30
CA TYR A 266 -15.35 -9.50 -1.67
C TYR A 266 -14.54 -8.48 -2.45
N ILE A 267 -13.66 -8.97 -3.31
CA ILE A 267 -12.75 -8.18 -4.12
C ILE A 267 -12.55 -8.84 -5.48
N THR A 268 -12.47 -8.05 -6.53
CA THR A 268 -12.12 -8.54 -7.87
C THR A 268 -10.62 -8.55 -8.02
N PHE A 269 -10.04 -9.72 -8.27
CA PHE A 269 -8.63 -9.89 -8.61
C PHE A 269 -8.48 -10.91 -9.72
N ASN A 270 -7.69 -10.63 -10.74
CA ASN A 270 -7.50 -11.48 -11.92
C ASN A 270 -8.81 -11.83 -12.67
N ASN A 271 -9.75 -10.89 -12.74
CA ASN A 271 -11.09 -11.06 -13.29
C ASN A 271 -11.91 -12.19 -12.61
N GLU A 272 -11.55 -12.54 -11.39
CA GLU A 272 -12.18 -13.55 -10.57
C GLU A 272 -12.59 -12.97 -9.23
N LEU A 273 -13.53 -13.64 -8.56
CA LEU A 273 -13.95 -13.25 -7.21
C LEU A 273 -12.98 -13.81 -6.17
N TRP A 274 -12.47 -12.92 -5.35
CA TRP A 274 -11.60 -13.22 -4.21
C TRP A 274 -12.20 -12.65 -2.92
N ARG A 275 -11.66 -13.02 -1.79
CA ARG A 275 -12.09 -12.56 -0.47
C ARG A 275 -10.90 -11.96 0.29
N ILE A 276 -11.12 -10.83 0.94
CA ILE A 276 -10.14 -10.20 1.83
C ILE A 276 -10.15 -10.95 3.16
N ILE A 277 -9.00 -11.47 3.59
CA ILE A 277 -8.84 -12.05 4.93
C ILE A 277 -8.68 -10.93 5.95
N GLY A 278 -7.83 -9.96 5.63
CA GLY A 278 -7.54 -8.87 6.52
C GLY A 278 -6.39 -7.99 6.05
N VAL A 279 -5.98 -7.10 6.93
CA VAL A 279 -4.77 -6.28 6.82
C VAL A 279 -3.75 -6.77 7.83
N PHE A 280 -2.54 -7.00 7.36
CA PHE A 280 -1.45 -7.59 8.13
C PHE A 280 -0.19 -6.78 7.98
N THR A 281 0.58 -6.65 9.05
CA THR A 281 1.95 -6.18 8.98
C THR A 281 2.84 -7.33 8.53
N VAL A 282 3.50 -7.18 7.40
CA VAL A 282 4.34 -8.21 6.79
C VAL A 282 5.72 -7.66 6.43
N GLU A 283 6.69 -8.56 6.31
CA GLU A 283 8.01 -8.26 5.79
C GLU A 283 8.00 -8.48 4.27
N ASP A 284 8.48 -7.50 3.51
CA ASP A 284 8.67 -7.62 2.07
C ASP A 284 9.90 -8.51 1.74
N GLY A 285 10.13 -8.77 0.43
CA GLY A 285 11.28 -9.56 -0.01
C GLY A 285 12.65 -8.94 0.33
N ASN A 286 12.69 -7.67 0.77
CA ASN A 286 13.90 -6.92 1.12
C ASN A 286 14.10 -6.75 2.63
N GLY A 287 13.19 -7.25 3.44
CA GLY A 287 13.23 -7.14 4.90
C GLY A 287 12.58 -5.88 5.48
N ASN A 288 11.90 -5.05 4.66
CA ASN A 288 11.14 -3.92 5.17
C ASN A 288 9.75 -4.36 5.63
N THR A 289 9.23 -3.71 6.66
CA THR A 289 7.92 -4.02 7.22
C THR A 289 6.88 -3.03 6.72
N GLU A 290 5.76 -3.53 6.20
CA GLU A 290 4.65 -2.72 5.73
C GLU A 290 3.30 -3.41 5.94
N GLN A 291 2.21 -2.65 5.92
CA GLN A 291 0.86 -3.21 5.97
C GLN A 291 0.40 -3.59 4.56
N ARG A 292 -0.12 -4.82 4.43
CA ARG A 292 -0.68 -5.35 3.17
C ARG A 292 -2.01 -6.02 3.39
N ILE A 293 -2.86 -5.95 2.37
CA ILE A 293 -4.11 -6.72 2.31
C ILE A 293 -3.78 -8.15 1.91
N LYS A 294 -4.24 -9.11 2.70
CA LYS A 294 -4.20 -10.54 2.36
C LYS A 294 -5.51 -10.97 1.77
N ILE A 295 -5.45 -11.63 0.61
CA ILE A 295 -6.62 -12.16 -0.08
C ILE A 295 -6.50 -13.66 -0.32
N VAL A 296 -7.67 -14.31 -0.47
CA VAL A 296 -7.79 -15.71 -0.84
C VAL A 296 -8.82 -15.85 -1.96
N ARG A 297 -8.54 -16.71 -2.94
CA ARG A 297 -9.49 -16.97 -4.03
C ARG A 297 -10.81 -17.49 -3.46
N ASN A 298 -11.96 -16.98 -3.94
CA ASN A 298 -13.25 -17.41 -3.42
C ASN A 298 -13.53 -18.90 -3.67
N GLU A 299 -13.24 -19.38 -4.86
CA GLU A 299 -13.41 -20.78 -5.23
C GLU A 299 -12.07 -21.52 -5.30
N LYS A 300 -12.09 -22.85 -5.12
CA LYS A 300 -10.91 -23.67 -5.36
C LYS A 300 -10.53 -23.66 -6.85
N LEU A 301 -9.32 -24.04 -7.18
CA LEU A 301 -8.91 -24.34 -8.54
C LEU A 301 -9.75 -25.51 -9.10
N SER A 302 -9.84 -25.59 -10.41
CA SER A 302 -10.66 -26.60 -11.11
C SER A 302 -10.22 -28.04 -10.83
N SER A 303 -8.94 -28.22 -10.48
CA SER A 303 -8.37 -29.55 -10.20
C SER A 303 -7.83 -29.61 -8.79
N ASP A 304 -8.03 -30.73 -8.12
CA ASP A 304 -7.34 -31.05 -6.88
C ASP A 304 -5.88 -31.38 -7.18
N MET A 305 -4.99 -31.04 -6.26
CA MET A 305 -3.54 -31.18 -6.45
C MET A 305 -2.88 -31.77 -5.21
N VAL A 306 -1.74 -32.43 -5.42
CA VAL A 306 -0.87 -32.85 -4.33
C VAL A 306 -0.16 -31.62 -3.75
N TRP A 307 0.03 -31.59 -2.42
CA TRP A 307 0.83 -30.55 -1.80
C TRP A 307 2.31 -30.71 -2.21
N HIS A 308 2.81 -31.95 -2.15
CA HIS A 308 4.12 -32.32 -2.68
C HIS A 308 4.07 -33.71 -3.31
N SER A 309 4.80 -33.91 -4.40
CA SER A 309 4.88 -35.20 -5.10
C SER A 309 5.74 -36.24 -4.39
N ILE A 310 6.53 -35.83 -3.39
CA ILE A 310 7.33 -36.71 -2.55
C ILE A 310 6.96 -36.52 -1.07
N LEU A 311 7.27 -37.48 -0.22
CA LEU A 311 6.95 -37.47 1.22
C LEU A 311 7.80 -36.43 1.98
N LEU A 312 7.58 -35.15 1.69
CA LEU A 312 8.35 -34.05 2.21
C LEU A 312 7.45 -32.82 2.42
N ASN A 313 7.35 -32.33 3.65
CA ASN A 313 6.55 -31.15 4.00
C ASN A 313 7.37 -29.85 4.00
N GLU A 314 8.24 -29.69 3.02
CA GLU A 314 9.05 -28.48 2.81
C GLU A 314 8.40 -27.62 1.71
N TRP A 315 7.85 -26.46 2.13
CA TRP A 315 7.11 -25.59 1.20
C TRP A 315 7.99 -25.03 0.07
N SER A 316 9.22 -24.64 0.37
CA SER A 316 10.13 -24.04 -0.63
C SER A 316 10.37 -24.94 -1.84
N THR A 317 10.27 -26.26 -1.67
CA THR A 317 10.48 -27.27 -2.73
C THR A 317 9.18 -27.99 -3.12
N ALA A 318 8.05 -27.64 -2.50
CA ALA A 318 6.78 -28.31 -2.73
C ALA A 318 6.32 -28.20 -4.20
N THR A 319 5.77 -29.28 -4.73
CA THR A 319 5.20 -29.30 -6.09
C THR A 319 4.11 -28.25 -6.24
N LEU A 320 3.29 -28.05 -5.22
CA LEU A 320 2.24 -27.03 -5.24
C LEU A 320 2.80 -25.60 -5.24
N ASN A 321 3.85 -25.33 -4.46
CA ASN A 321 4.55 -24.05 -4.50
C ASN A 321 5.09 -23.75 -5.91
N THR A 322 5.76 -24.72 -6.50
CA THR A 322 6.30 -24.58 -7.88
C THR A 322 5.19 -24.27 -8.89
N TYR A 323 4.05 -24.92 -8.77
CA TYR A 323 2.88 -24.65 -9.62
C TYR A 323 2.31 -23.24 -9.37
N LEU A 324 2.07 -22.85 -8.11
CA LEU A 324 1.45 -21.57 -7.77
C LEU A 324 2.33 -20.38 -8.16
N ASN A 325 3.64 -20.45 -7.94
CA ASN A 325 4.59 -19.39 -8.26
C ASN A 325 5.20 -19.49 -9.66
N GLY A 326 4.87 -20.54 -10.41
CA GLY A 326 5.24 -20.75 -11.80
C GLY A 326 4.04 -20.63 -12.74
N GLN A 327 3.43 -21.76 -13.09
CA GLN A 327 2.37 -21.81 -14.10
C GLN A 327 1.14 -20.95 -13.73
N TYR A 328 0.68 -21.01 -12.48
CA TYR A 328 -0.48 -20.24 -12.04
C TYR A 328 -0.20 -18.74 -12.06
N TYR A 329 0.91 -18.28 -11.43
CA TYR A 329 1.31 -16.86 -11.45
C TYR A 329 1.49 -16.34 -12.88
N ASN A 330 2.14 -17.10 -13.75
CA ASN A 330 2.35 -16.70 -15.14
C ASN A 330 1.03 -16.61 -15.93
N GLY A 331 0.00 -17.35 -15.52
CA GLY A 331 -1.35 -17.31 -16.09
C GLY A 331 -2.22 -16.13 -15.63
N LEU A 332 -1.80 -15.38 -14.62
CA LEU A 332 -2.52 -14.16 -14.18
C LEU A 332 -2.43 -13.08 -15.28
N VAL A 333 -3.47 -12.24 -15.36
CA VAL A 333 -3.42 -11.05 -16.22
C VAL A 333 -2.35 -10.08 -15.73
N GLU A 334 -1.76 -9.31 -16.64
CA GLU A 334 -0.59 -8.46 -16.32
C GLU A 334 -0.89 -7.43 -15.22
N ALA A 335 -2.06 -6.82 -15.24
CA ALA A 335 -2.49 -5.90 -14.18
C ALA A 335 -2.45 -6.56 -12.79
N SER A 336 -2.92 -7.80 -12.68
CA SER A 336 -2.91 -8.55 -11.43
C SER A 336 -1.51 -9.00 -11.01
N LYS A 337 -0.63 -9.33 -11.94
CA LYS A 337 0.79 -9.62 -11.62
C LYS A 337 1.48 -8.44 -10.97
N ASN A 338 1.22 -7.22 -11.46
CA ASN A 338 1.79 -5.99 -10.92
C ASN A 338 1.28 -5.65 -9.51
N MET A 339 0.14 -6.24 -9.11
CA MET A 339 -0.44 -6.09 -7.77
C MET A 339 0.14 -7.07 -6.75
N VAL A 340 1.04 -7.97 -7.16
CA VAL A 340 1.60 -9.03 -6.30
C VAL A 340 3.11 -8.92 -6.26
N THR A 341 3.68 -8.97 -5.06
CA THR A 341 5.13 -8.94 -4.86
C THR A 341 5.56 -9.99 -3.84
N ASP A 342 6.84 -10.24 -3.75
CA ASP A 342 7.38 -11.16 -2.76
C ASP A 342 7.08 -10.69 -1.34
N THR A 343 6.65 -11.64 -0.52
CA THR A 343 6.31 -11.43 0.88
C THR A 343 6.85 -12.59 1.68
N LYS A 344 7.28 -12.34 2.88
CA LYS A 344 7.72 -13.38 3.81
C LYS A 344 6.53 -14.13 4.38
N TYR A 345 6.52 -15.44 4.16
CA TYR A 345 5.60 -16.39 4.78
C TYR A 345 6.34 -17.19 5.85
N TYR A 346 5.67 -17.39 6.98
CA TYR A 346 6.23 -18.15 8.10
C TYR A 346 5.86 -19.64 7.95
N LEU A 347 6.82 -20.51 8.21
CA LEU A 347 6.70 -21.94 7.99
C LEU A 347 6.95 -22.75 9.26
N GLY A 348 6.78 -22.15 10.44
CA GLY A 348 6.79 -22.86 11.70
C GLY A 348 5.67 -23.92 11.73
N GLY A 349 5.94 -25.03 12.33
CA GLY A 349 5.04 -26.18 12.40
C GLY A 349 4.34 -26.33 13.74
N SER A 350 3.17 -26.97 13.69
CA SER A 350 2.41 -27.34 14.88
C SER A 350 2.81 -28.70 15.43
N PRO A 351 2.77 -28.88 16.74
CA PRO A 351 3.25 -30.13 17.41
C PRO A 351 2.44 -31.38 17.10
N SER A 352 1.22 -31.38 16.66
CA SER A 352 0.48 -32.58 16.20
C SER A 352 -1.04 -32.45 16.09
N SER A 353 -1.62 -31.32 16.45
CA SER A 353 -3.07 -31.13 16.42
C SER A 353 -3.37 -29.67 16.09
N ALA A 354 -4.53 -29.41 15.55
CA ALA A 354 -5.02 -28.05 15.43
C ALA A 354 -5.14 -27.42 16.82
N GLY A 355 -4.61 -26.21 16.96
CA GLY A 355 -4.69 -25.44 18.18
C GLY A 355 -5.80 -24.41 18.16
N SER A 356 -5.83 -23.55 19.17
CA SER A 356 -6.58 -22.30 19.11
C SER A 356 -6.12 -21.42 17.94
N ALA A 357 -6.89 -20.41 17.58
CA ALA A 357 -6.46 -19.43 16.58
C ALA A 357 -5.11 -18.79 16.94
N GLU A 358 -4.95 -18.37 18.20
CA GLU A 358 -3.70 -17.82 18.72
C GLU A 358 -2.58 -18.86 18.78
N GLY A 359 -2.90 -20.09 19.19
CA GLY A 359 -1.93 -21.20 19.21
C GLY A 359 -1.38 -21.49 17.82
N ASN A 360 -2.24 -21.59 16.81
CA ASN A 360 -1.85 -21.75 15.40
C ASN A 360 -0.99 -20.57 14.92
N TYR A 361 -1.40 -19.33 15.22
CA TYR A 361 -0.65 -18.14 14.87
C TYR A 361 0.78 -18.14 15.43
N ASN A 362 0.91 -18.53 16.72
CA ASN A 362 2.20 -18.60 17.40
C ASN A 362 3.08 -19.73 16.86
N TRP A 363 2.51 -20.88 16.51
CA TRP A 363 3.25 -21.99 15.91
C TRP A 363 3.75 -21.66 14.51
N GLU A 364 2.91 -21.07 13.67
CA GLU A 364 3.27 -20.63 12.31
C GLU A 364 4.48 -19.70 12.33
N ARG A 365 4.56 -18.80 13.33
CA ARG A 365 5.64 -17.83 13.56
C ARG A 365 6.67 -18.33 14.59
N GLY A 366 6.61 -19.61 14.93
CA GLY A 366 7.60 -20.29 15.73
C GLY A 366 8.82 -20.70 14.90
N THR A 367 9.82 -21.26 15.61
CA THR A 367 11.04 -21.81 14.97
C THR A 367 11.06 -23.33 14.97
N ILE A 368 9.95 -23.96 15.38
CA ILE A 368 9.87 -25.40 15.47
C ILE A 368 9.39 -25.95 14.12
N VAL A 369 10.18 -26.84 13.55
CA VAL A 369 9.93 -27.55 12.32
C VAL A 369 10.25 -29.02 12.51
N TYR A 370 9.86 -29.88 11.57
CA TYR A 370 10.11 -31.33 11.72
C TYR A 370 11.59 -31.68 11.97
N ASN A 371 12.49 -31.05 11.22
CA ASN A 371 13.94 -31.14 11.35
C ASN A 371 14.56 -29.75 11.32
N SER A 372 15.72 -29.60 11.95
CA SER A 372 16.46 -28.32 11.97
C SER A 372 16.95 -27.84 10.61
N ASP A 373 16.91 -28.67 9.58
CA ASP A 373 17.25 -28.33 8.19
C ASP A 373 16.07 -27.75 7.40
N ARG A 374 14.86 -27.70 7.99
CA ARG A 374 13.68 -27.10 7.37
C ARG A 374 13.70 -25.60 7.51
N SER A 375 13.28 -24.94 6.44
CA SER A 375 13.09 -23.49 6.45
C SER A 375 11.94 -23.09 7.38
N ILE A 376 12.17 -22.11 8.24
CA ILE A 376 11.15 -21.55 9.12
C ILE A 376 10.36 -20.39 8.46
N SER A 377 10.80 -19.94 7.30
CA SER A 377 10.14 -18.92 6.49
C SER A 377 10.50 -19.09 5.01
N TRP A 378 9.71 -18.47 4.15
CA TRP A 378 9.91 -18.46 2.70
C TRP A 378 9.42 -17.12 2.12
N ASN A 379 10.16 -16.58 1.17
CA ASN A 379 9.78 -15.39 0.43
C ASN A 379 9.21 -15.79 -0.93
N GLY A 380 8.03 -15.28 -1.26
CA GLY A 380 7.40 -15.52 -2.53
C GLY A 380 6.05 -14.85 -2.67
N LYS A 381 5.39 -15.06 -3.79
CA LYS A 381 4.21 -14.30 -4.22
C LYS A 381 2.89 -14.94 -3.80
N ILE A 382 2.76 -16.23 -4.01
CA ILE A 382 1.49 -16.94 -3.84
C ILE A 382 1.71 -18.16 -2.93
N ALA A 383 0.89 -18.25 -1.91
CA ALA A 383 0.89 -19.37 -0.98
C ALA A 383 -0.54 -19.90 -0.75
N LEU A 384 -0.77 -20.52 0.38
CA LEU A 384 -2.06 -20.95 0.90
C LEU A 384 -2.38 -20.15 2.15
N ILE A 385 -3.63 -20.21 2.60
CA ILE A 385 -4.01 -19.67 3.90
C ILE A 385 -3.38 -20.51 5.04
N TYR A 386 -3.17 -19.84 6.15
CA TYR A 386 -2.75 -20.49 7.39
C TYR A 386 -3.93 -21.13 8.15
N PRO A 387 -3.68 -22.12 9.02
CA PRO A 387 -4.65 -22.54 10.03
C PRO A 387 -5.19 -21.37 10.86
N SER A 388 -4.34 -20.41 11.23
CA SER A 388 -4.77 -19.20 11.95
C SER A 388 -5.68 -18.30 11.11
N ASP A 389 -5.42 -18.14 9.81
CA ASP A 389 -6.30 -17.36 8.93
C ASP A 389 -7.71 -17.93 8.91
N TYR A 390 -7.83 -19.24 8.89
CA TYR A 390 -9.11 -19.94 8.97
C TYR A 390 -9.77 -19.75 10.33
N SER A 391 -9.03 -20.03 11.40
CA SER A 391 -9.56 -20.05 12.77
C SER A 391 -10.07 -18.68 13.21
N TYR A 392 -9.40 -17.58 12.80
CA TYR A 392 -9.83 -16.21 13.13
C TYR A 392 -11.04 -15.72 12.34
N THR A 393 -11.53 -16.44 11.33
CA THR A 393 -12.74 -16.01 10.61
C THR A 393 -14.04 -16.34 11.34
N TYR A 394 -13.97 -17.14 12.39
CA TYR A 394 -15.15 -17.57 13.13
C TYR A 394 -15.61 -16.52 14.12
N ALA A 395 -16.86 -16.10 13.97
CA ALA A 395 -17.61 -15.39 14.97
C ALA A 395 -18.09 -16.39 16.04
N LEU A 396 -17.28 -16.64 17.02
CA LEU A 396 -17.67 -17.44 18.16
C LEU A 396 -18.24 -16.46 19.17
N GLY A 397 -19.59 -16.40 19.26
CA GLY A 397 -20.28 -15.50 20.18
C GLY A 397 -19.59 -15.45 21.54
N VAL A 398 -19.46 -14.29 22.07
CA VAL A 398 -19.06 -13.78 23.41
C VAL A 398 -18.10 -14.64 24.26
N ASP A 399 -17.95 -15.92 23.96
CA ASP A 399 -17.07 -16.82 24.66
C ASP A 399 -15.75 -16.98 23.88
N ASN A 400 -14.80 -16.11 24.24
CA ASN A 400 -13.44 -16.02 23.68
C ASN A 400 -12.62 -17.31 23.79
N THR A 401 -13.24 -18.43 24.26
CA THR A 401 -12.58 -19.71 24.53
C THR A 401 -12.05 -20.39 23.27
N CYS A 402 -12.65 -20.12 22.11
CA CYS A 402 -12.18 -20.71 20.85
C CYS A 402 -10.92 -20.04 20.30
N TYR A 403 -10.70 -18.78 20.61
CA TYR A 403 -9.44 -18.12 20.25
C TYR A 403 -8.30 -18.54 21.20
N THR A 404 -8.61 -18.84 22.46
CA THR A 404 -7.61 -19.12 23.50
C THR A 404 -7.46 -20.60 23.85
N ASN A 405 -8.54 -21.41 23.76
CA ASN A 405 -8.56 -22.82 24.23
C ASN A 405 -8.94 -23.85 23.14
N GLY A 406 -9.03 -23.53 21.99
CA GLY A 406 -9.25 -23.96 20.63
C GLY A 406 -9.46 -25.40 20.21
N TYR A 407 -9.22 -26.41 21.02
CA TYR A 407 -9.28 -27.78 20.51
C TYR A 407 -10.70 -28.25 20.11
N ASN A 408 -11.73 -27.72 20.72
CA ASN A 408 -13.12 -28.17 20.50
C ASN A 408 -13.95 -27.27 19.62
N CYS A 409 -13.43 -26.17 19.14
CA CYS A 409 -14.17 -25.21 18.34
C CYS A 409 -14.06 -25.46 16.84
N PHE A 410 -12.94 -26.05 16.42
CA PHE A 410 -12.59 -26.30 15.03
C PHE A 410 -12.41 -27.79 14.72
N ALA A 411 -12.49 -28.65 15.73
CA ALA A 411 -12.33 -30.10 15.59
C ALA A 411 -13.55 -30.82 16.11
N GLY A 412 -14.18 -31.61 15.27
CA GLY A 412 -14.96 -32.76 15.71
C GLY A 412 -16.37 -32.51 16.26
N LYS A 413 -17.02 -31.37 15.99
CA LYS A 413 -18.43 -31.19 16.38
C LYS A 413 -19.44 -31.63 15.33
N GLY A 414 -19.01 -32.27 14.22
CA GLY A 414 -19.88 -32.91 13.24
C GLY A 414 -20.89 -32.01 12.54
N GLY A 415 -20.72 -30.69 12.66
CA GLY A 415 -21.53 -29.68 12.01
C GLY A 415 -20.69 -28.74 11.18
N LYS A 416 -21.07 -28.50 9.94
CA LYS A 416 -20.41 -27.51 9.10
C LYS A 416 -20.43 -26.16 9.82
N PRO A 417 -19.27 -25.51 9.97
CA PRO A 417 -19.23 -24.22 10.64
C PRO A 417 -20.03 -23.20 9.82
N THR A 418 -21.10 -22.70 10.42
CA THR A 418 -21.98 -21.71 9.76
C THR A 418 -21.53 -20.26 10.03
N ASN A 419 -20.58 -20.05 10.96
CA ASN A 419 -20.23 -18.73 11.48
C ASN A 419 -18.86 -18.22 10.98
N GLY A 420 -18.25 -18.89 10.00
CA GLY A 420 -16.99 -18.48 9.39
C GLY A 420 -17.12 -18.41 7.88
N TRP A 421 -16.85 -17.23 7.30
CA TRP A 421 -17.04 -16.96 5.88
C TRP A 421 -16.05 -17.72 4.97
N ILE A 422 -14.91 -18.12 5.47
CA ILE A 422 -13.84 -18.70 4.65
C ILE A 422 -14.10 -20.16 4.27
N TYR A 423 -14.95 -20.84 5.04
CA TYR A 423 -15.39 -22.18 4.73
C TYR A 423 -16.51 -22.14 3.68
N ASN A 424 -16.26 -22.76 2.54
CA ASN A 424 -17.29 -22.88 1.50
C ASN A 424 -18.21 -24.04 1.82
N THR A 425 -19.39 -23.74 2.37
CA THR A 425 -20.40 -24.74 2.77
C THR A 425 -20.97 -25.55 1.60
N ASN A 426 -20.80 -25.06 0.35
CA ASN A 426 -21.31 -25.72 -0.85
C ASN A 426 -20.38 -26.82 -1.38
N SER A 427 -19.17 -26.93 -0.84
CA SER A 427 -18.16 -27.85 -1.33
C SER A 427 -17.75 -28.85 -0.24
N ASN A 428 -18.17 -30.11 -0.37
CA ASN A 428 -17.65 -31.22 0.44
C ASN A 428 -16.26 -31.61 -0.05
N PHE A 429 -15.25 -30.73 0.08
CA PHE A 429 -13.90 -31.06 -0.34
C PHE A 429 -12.88 -30.76 0.75
N HIS A 430 -11.82 -31.54 0.80
CA HIS A 430 -10.63 -31.19 1.57
C HIS A 430 -9.88 -30.06 0.89
N GLN A 431 -9.30 -29.13 1.68
CA GLN A 431 -8.53 -28.00 1.18
C GLN A 431 -7.17 -27.96 1.86
N TRP A 432 -6.11 -27.77 1.06
CA TRP A 432 -4.76 -27.56 1.59
C TRP A 432 -4.60 -26.26 2.37
N LEU A 433 -3.86 -26.33 3.46
CA LEU A 433 -3.33 -25.18 4.21
C LEU A 433 -1.81 -25.10 4.07
N LEU A 434 -1.21 -23.96 4.47
CA LEU A 434 0.21 -23.72 4.28
C LEU A 434 1.09 -24.49 5.29
N SER A 435 0.65 -24.57 6.54
CA SER A 435 1.51 -24.99 7.67
C SER A 435 1.88 -26.46 7.62
N PRO A 436 3.17 -26.82 7.79
CA PRO A 436 3.58 -28.19 7.99
C PRO A 436 3.22 -28.68 9.39
N CYS A 437 3.02 -29.99 9.56
CA CYS A 437 3.00 -30.59 10.87
C CYS A 437 4.40 -31.02 11.31
N MET A 438 4.64 -31.03 12.63
CA MET A 438 5.93 -31.46 13.19
C MET A 438 6.02 -32.96 13.46
N ALA A 439 4.89 -33.67 13.44
CA ALA A 439 4.86 -35.06 13.84
C ALA A 439 5.63 -35.96 12.86
N ASN A 440 5.63 -35.63 11.58
CA ASN A 440 6.41 -36.34 10.58
C ASN A 440 6.67 -35.46 9.33
N LYS A 441 7.64 -35.91 8.53
CA LYS A 441 8.10 -35.17 7.33
C LYS A 441 7.12 -35.14 6.18
N SER A 442 6.01 -35.85 6.24
CA SER A 442 5.09 -36.03 5.11
C SER A 442 3.67 -35.53 5.41
N CYS A 443 3.47 -34.81 6.51
CA CYS A 443 2.17 -34.26 6.83
C CYS A 443 2.12 -32.75 6.83
N VAL A 444 0.97 -32.23 6.45
CA VAL A 444 0.62 -30.80 6.45
C VAL A 444 -0.80 -30.61 6.94
N PHE A 445 -1.15 -29.38 7.24
CA PHE A 445 -2.51 -29.02 7.61
C PHE A 445 -3.43 -28.98 6.40
N ASN A 446 -4.68 -29.38 6.61
CA ASN A 446 -5.77 -29.19 5.66
C ASN A 446 -7.07 -28.85 6.41
N LEU A 447 -8.03 -28.33 5.68
CA LEU A 447 -9.44 -28.35 6.07
C LEU A 447 -10.03 -29.64 5.54
N ASP A 448 -10.77 -30.35 6.39
CA ASP A 448 -11.51 -31.53 5.93
C ASP A 448 -12.87 -31.14 5.33
N SER A 449 -13.61 -32.12 4.86
CA SER A 449 -14.94 -31.93 4.24
C SER A 449 -16.01 -31.46 5.23
N LEU A 450 -15.74 -31.47 6.51
CA LEU A 450 -16.61 -30.97 7.59
C LEU A 450 -16.24 -29.55 8.03
N GLY A 451 -15.11 -29.02 7.54
CA GLY A 451 -14.60 -27.72 7.92
C GLY A 451 -13.69 -27.77 9.15
N ASP A 452 -13.27 -28.94 9.57
CA ASP A 452 -12.34 -29.07 10.68
C ASP A 452 -10.89 -28.85 10.19
N VAL A 453 -10.10 -28.16 11.00
CA VAL A 453 -8.64 -28.02 10.79
C VAL A 453 -7.98 -29.33 11.23
N TYR A 454 -7.39 -30.03 10.30
CA TYR A 454 -6.73 -31.32 10.54
C TYR A 454 -5.23 -31.23 10.27
N ALA A 455 -4.43 -31.65 11.26
CA ALA A 455 -2.97 -31.64 11.19
C ALA A 455 -2.45 -33.06 10.96
N GLY A 456 -2.48 -33.55 9.74
CA GLY A 456 -2.03 -34.93 9.49
C GLY A 456 -2.27 -35.41 8.08
N ALA A 457 -2.69 -34.50 7.19
CA ALA A 457 -2.89 -34.85 5.79
C ALA A 457 -1.56 -35.19 5.11
N GLY A 458 -1.49 -36.36 4.47
CA GLY A 458 -0.30 -36.76 3.72
C GLY A 458 -0.08 -35.84 2.51
N VAL A 459 1.11 -35.28 2.36
CA VAL A 459 1.46 -34.33 1.30
C VAL A 459 1.22 -34.83 -0.12
N THR A 460 1.18 -36.15 -0.30
CA THR A 460 0.91 -36.81 -1.61
C THR A 460 -0.57 -37.05 -1.89
N SER A 461 -1.46 -36.74 -0.94
CA SER A 461 -2.91 -36.75 -1.18
C SER A 461 -3.28 -35.61 -2.13
N SER A 462 -4.41 -35.76 -2.83
CA SER A 462 -4.91 -34.74 -3.78
C SER A 462 -6.11 -34.02 -3.17
N TYR A 463 -5.96 -32.72 -2.88
CA TYR A 463 -7.00 -31.89 -2.27
C TYR A 463 -7.19 -30.58 -3.02
N GLY A 464 -8.28 -29.89 -2.70
CA GLY A 464 -8.60 -28.60 -3.26
C GLY A 464 -7.56 -27.51 -2.90
N VAL A 465 -7.31 -26.63 -3.82
CA VAL A 465 -6.35 -25.53 -3.67
C VAL A 465 -7.09 -24.21 -3.83
N ARG A 466 -6.99 -23.35 -2.83
CA ARG A 466 -7.38 -21.94 -2.88
C ARG A 466 -6.13 -21.08 -2.69
N PRO A 467 -5.60 -20.49 -3.78
CA PRO A 467 -4.45 -19.59 -3.68
C PRO A 467 -4.73 -18.41 -2.76
N SER A 468 -3.71 -18.01 -2.00
CA SER A 468 -3.73 -16.83 -1.13
C SER A 468 -2.46 -16.02 -1.34
N LEU A 469 -2.57 -14.70 -1.29
CA LEU A 469 -1.45 -13.79 -1.52
C LEU A 469 -1.65 -12.47 -0.78
N TYR A 470 -0.56 -11.71 -0.69
CA TYR A 470 -0.58 -10.35 -0.21
C TYR A 470 -0.48 -9.38 -1.41
N LEU A 471 -1.34 -8.38 -1.42
CA LEU A 471 -1.30 -7.31 -2.40
C LEU A 471 -0.19 -6.31 -2.05
N VAL A 472 0.36 -5.63 -3.05
CA VAL A 472 1.33 -4.54 -2.82
C VAL A 472 0.70 -3.42 -1.99
N SER A 473 1.51 -2.70 -1.21
CA SER A 473 1.00 -1.69 -0.27
C SER A 473 0.42 -0.43 -0.93
N ASN A 474 0.85 -0.12 -2.16
CA ASN A 474 0.41 1.04 -2.93
C ASN A 474 -0.86 0.80 -3.79
N ILE A 475 -1.49 -0.35 -3.66
CA ILE A 475 -2.75 -0.65 -4.34
C ILE A 475 -3.87 0.27 -3.85
N LYS A 476 -4.83 0.58 -4.72
CA LYS A 476 -5.97 1.46 -4.43
C LYS A 476 -7.29 0.72 -4.60
N ILE A 477 -8.31 1.15 -3.88
CA ILE A 477 -9.71 0.74 -4.10
C ILE A 477 -10.40 1.85 -4.88
N ASP A 478 -10.77 1.54 -6.12
CA ASP A 478 -11.43 2.52 -7.01
C ASP A 478 -12.94 2.58 -6.78
N SER A 479 -13.55 1.43 -6.51
CA SER A 479 -14.99 1.32 -6.32
C SER A 479 -15.37 0.04 -5.57
N GLY A 480 -16.67 -0.14 -5.34
CA GLY A 480 -17.24 -1.29 -4.65
C GLY A 480 -17.44 -1.04 -3.15
N ASP A 481 -18.27 -1.89 -2.55
CA ASP A 481 -18.58 -1.87 -1.12
C ASP A 481 -18.19 -3.19 -0.42
N GLY A 482 -17.58 -4.11 -1.16
CA GLY A 482 -17.13 -5.41 -0.67
C GLY A 482 -18.23 -6.46 -0.56
N SER A 483 -19.45 -6.15 -0.97
CA SER A 483 -20.49 -7.17 -1.10
C SER A 483 -20.20 -8.09 -2.29
N GLU A 484 -20.82 -9.26 -2.33
CA GLU A 484 -20.66 -10.20 -3.44
C GLU A 484 -21.14 -9.60 -4.77
N GLN A 485 -22.21 -8.79 -4.72
CA GLN A 485 -22.81 -8.14 -5.88
C GLN A 485 -22.03 -6.91 -6.36
N ASN A 486 -21.23 -6.29 -5.47
CA ASN A 486 -20.45 -5.11 -5.75
C ASN A 486 -19.05 -5.21 -5.07
N PRO A 487 -18.20 -6.17 -5.50
CA PRO A 487 -16.90 -6.40 -4.92
C PRO A 487 -15.96 -5.20 -5.13
N TYR A 488 -15.02 -5.00 -4.23
CA TYR A 488 -13.99 -3.97 -4.38
C TYR A 488 -13.23 -4.15 -5.70
N GLN A 489 -13.06 -3.05 -6.43
CA GLN A 489 -12.24 -2.97 -7.65
C GLN A 489 -10.91 -2.30 -7.31
N LEU A 490 -9.84 -2.80 -7.91
CA LEU A 490 -8.46 -2.38 -7.58
C LEU A 490 -7.75 -1.72 -8.76
N SER A 491 -6.88 -0.75 -8.44
CA SER A 491 -5.85 -0.22 -9.33
C SER A 491 -4.50 -0.04 -8.59
N LEU A 492 -3.46 0.36 -9.33
CA LEU A 492 -2.12 0.68 -8.82
C LEU A 492 -1.91 2.19 -8.73
#